data_819e71b43660ae0cbb580ae961906e9d
#
_entry.id   819e71b43660ae0cbb580ae961906e9d
#
_cell.length_a   1.000
_cell.length_b   1.000
_cell.length_c   1.000
_cell.angle_alpha   90.00
_cell.angle_beta   90.00
_cell.angle_gamma   90.00
#
_symmetry.space_group_name_H-M   'P 1'
#
loop_
_entity.id
_entity.type
_entity.pdbx_description
1 polymer ?
#
loop_
_entity_poly.entity_id
_entity_poly.type
_entity_poly.pdbx_seq_one_letter_code
_entity_poly.pdbx_strand_id
1 'polypeptide(L)'
;MYDVSELHAARQQLHTLNLEQQAMLDNDMIGIAKVKDRVIVWRNPALERIFGYAPGTLQGRLTEEMYVDREDFLAFGRDAYAVLATGQHYRQQRRMRKVTGEIVWIDVNGVLLQGQGESLWLMQDITAMKQYQEQVEHIAFHDALTQLPNRLLLADRMTQAFALSDRTQTQVAVCYFDLNGFKPINDRYGHDMGDEVLKITGRRLLEQVRGNDTAARIGGDEFVLLLTAVKDPAEVDQALCRVMAAIEQPIDLGGGRVVRVSAAVGTALYPRDGTTSFELLRAADQAMYADKGHVSVERSL
;
A
#
# COMPACT_ATOMS: atom_id res chain seq x y z
N MET A 1 39.81 -11.21 -59.62
CA MET A 1 39.93 -12.20 -58.51
C MET A 1 39.27 -11.53 -57.32
N TYR A 2 38.02 -11.90 -57.05
CA TYR A 2 37.33 -11.33 -55.89
C TYR A 2 37.98 -11.85 -54.58
N ASP A 3 38.29 -10.96 -53.68
CA ASP A 3 38.94 -11.29 -52.44
C ASP A 3 37.99 -12.09 -51.49
N VAL A 4 38.17 -13.40 -51.54
CA VAL A 4 37.39 -14.36 -50.73
C VAL A 4 37.56 -14.10 -49.22
N SER A 5 38.63 -13.44 -48.81
CA SER A 5 38.96 -13.09 -47.43
C SER A 5 38.04 -11.99 -46.91
N GLU A 6 37.75 -10.95 -47.71
CA GLU A 6 36.81 -9.88 -47.34
C GLU A 6 35.39 -10.43 -47.19
N LEU A 7 34.97 -11.33 -48.07
CA LEU A 7 33.64 -11.94 -47.99
C LEU A 7 33.50 -12.82 -46.74
N HIS A 8 34.56 -13.57 -46.38
CA HIS A 8 34.57 -14.37 -45.14
C HIS A 8 34.53 -13.48 -43.90
N ALA A 9 35.29 -12.39 -43.85
CA ALA A 9 35.31 -11.45 -42.73
C ALA A 9 33.94 -10.78 -42.54
N ALA A 10 33.32 -10.31 -43.62
CA ALA A 10 31.98 -9.70 -43.57
C ALA A 10 30.91 -10.70 -43.11
N ARG A 11 30.96 -11.95 -43.56
CA ARG A 11 30.03 -13.01 -43.13
C ARG A 11 30.22 -13.37 -41.66
N GLN A 12 31.44 -13.39 -41.17
CA GLN A 12 31.76 -13.68 -39.78
C GLN A 12 31.27 -12.52 -38.85
N GLN A 13 31.47 -11.28 -39.32
CA GLN A 13 31.01 -10.07 -38.61
C GLN A 13 29.47 -10.02 -38.53
N LEU A 14 28.79 -10.37 -39.64
CA LEU A 14 27.32 -10.46 -39.69
C LEU A 14 26.80 -11.55 -38.76
N HIS A 15 27.49 -12.70 -38.71
CA HIS A 15 27.11 -13.80 -37.82
C HIS A 15 27.26 -13.42 -36.33
N THR A 16 28.36 -12.77 -35.97
CA THR A 16 28.58 -12.27 -34.59
C THR A 16 27.52 -11.26 -34.21
N LEU A 17 27.23 -10.30 -35.08
CA LEU A 17 26.21 -9.27 -34.84
C LEU A 17 24.80 -9.89 -34.66
N ASN A 18 24.48 -10.91 -35.48
CA ASN A 18 23.21 -11.65 -35.34
C ASN A 18 23.12 -12.41 -34.00
N LEU A 19 24.22 -13.03 -33.55
CA LEU A 19 24.25 -13.73 -32.26
C LEU A 19 24.08 -12.73 -31.09
N GLU A 20 24.75 -11.58 -31.14
CA GLU A 20 24.59 -10.50 -30.15
C GLU A 20 23.16 -9.96 -30.13
N GLN A 21 22.56 -9.70 -31.29
CA GLN A 21 21.16 -9.28 -31.39
C GLN A 21 20.20 -10.34 -30.82
N GLN A 22 20.42 -11.61 -31.14
CA GLN A 22 19.61 -12.70 -30.61
C GLN A 22 19.74 -12.82 -29.10
N ALA A 23 20.94 -12.71 -28.54
CA ALA A 23 21.15 -12.73 -27.09
C ALA A 23 20.47 -11.55 -26.38
N MET A 24 20.43 -10.35 -26.99
CA MET A 24 19.69 -9.21 -26.46
C MET A 24 18.17 -9.41 -26.50
N LEU A 25 17.67 -10.08 -27.53
CA LEU A 25 16.23 -10.36 -27.71
C LEU A 25 15.75 -11.56 -26.87
N ASP A 26 16.65 -12.48 -26.51
CA ASP A 26 16.38 -13.65 -25.65
C ASP A 26 16.39 -13.31 -24.15
N ASN A 27 16.43 -12.03 -23.81
CA ASN A 27 16.32 -11.56 -22.42
C ASN A 27 15.00 -12.05 -21.80
N ASP A 28 15.07 -12.66 -20.62
CA ASP A 28 13.91 -13.25 -19.93
C ASP A 28 13.03 -12.24 -19.22
N MET A 29 13.52 -11.02 -19.00
CA MET A 29 12.85 -10.00 -18.17
C MET A 29 11.99 -9.02 -18.95
N ILE A 30 12.29 -8.78 -20.23
CA ILE A 30 11.63 -7.76 -21.04
C ILE A 30 10.93 -8.44 -22.21
N GLY A 31 9.61 -8.38 -22.22
CA GLY A 31 8.79 -8.75 -23.36
C GLY A 31 8.90 -7.70 -24.46
N ILE A 32 9.20 -8.13 -25.67
CA ILE A 32 9.31 -7.23 -26.83
C ILE A 32 8.29 -7.67 -27.88
N ALA A 33 7.50 -6.71 -28.39
CA ALA A 33 6.56 -6.93 -29.48
C ALA A 33 6.74 -5.91 -30.58
N LYS A 34 6.68 -6.35 -31.85
CA LYS A 34 6.37 -5.49 -32.99
C LYS A 34 4.87 -5.59 -33.27
N VAL A 35 4.21 -4.46 -33.33
CA VAL A 35 2.76 -4.37 -33.52
C VAL A 35 2.46 -3.55 -34.77
N LYS A 36 1.60 -4.08 -35.60
CA LYS A 36 1.03 -3.40 -36.78
C LYS A 36 -0.49 -3.50 -36.72
N ASP A 37 -1.18 -2.40 -36.88
CA ASP A 37 -2.65 -2.35 -36.82
C ASP A 37 -3.25 -3.05 -35.59
N ARG A 38 -2.59 -2.91 -34.43
CA ARG A 38 -2.94 -3.55 -33.15
C ARG A 38 -2.76 -5.09 -33.13
N VAL A 39 -2.14 -5.68 -34.17
CA VAL A 39 -1.80 -7.11 -34.24
C VAL A 39 -0.31 -7.29 -33.94
N ILE A 40 0.02 -8.29 -33.15
CA ILE A 40 1.42 -8.67 -32.85
C ILE A 40 1.99 -9.38 -34.05
N VAL A 41 2.84 -8.70 -34.81
CA VAL A 41 3.50 -9.28 -36.01
C VAL A 41 4.79 -10.03 -35.67
N TRP A 42 5.43 -9.65 -34.55
CA TRP A 42 6.60 -10.33 -34.03
C TRP A 42 6.70 -10.13 -32.51
N ARG A 43 7.30 -11.08 -31.84
CA ARG A 43 7.53 -11.03 -30.40
C ARG A 43 8.78 -11.82 -30.00
N ASN A 44 9.39 -11.51 -28.84
CA ASN A 44 10.38 -12.38 -28.20
C ASN A 44 9.71 -13.42 -27.28
N PRO A 45 10.43 -14.47 -26.85
CA PRO A 45 9.88 -15.48 -25.94
C PRO A 45 9.47 -14.92 -24.57
N ALA A 46 10.13 -13.88 -24.08
CA ALA A 46 9.81 -13.26 -22.79
C ALA A 46 8.40 -12.70 -22.76
N LEU A 47 7.90 -12.12 -23.85
CA LEU A 47 6.54 -11.58 -23.90
C LEU A 47 5.49 -12.67 -23.66
N GLU A 48 5.68 -13.86 -24.26
CA GLU A 48 4.78 -15.00 -24.04
C GLU A 48 4.80 -15.48 -22.60
N ARG A 49 6.00 -15.54 -21.98
CA ARG A 49 6.13 -15.92 -20.57
C ARG A 49 5.44 -14.89 -19.63
N ILE A 50 5.67 -13.59 -19.86
CA ILE A 50 5.06 -12.53 -19.05
C ILE A 50 3.53 -12.64 -19.06
N PHE A 51 2.94 -12.86 -20.23
CA PHE A 51 1.48 -12.94 -20.37
C PHE A 51 0.90 -14.37 -20.26
N GLY A 52 1.74 -15.37 -20.04
CA GLY A 52 1.33 -16.77 -19.82
C GLY A 52 0.88 -17.50 -21.07
N TYR A 53 1.27 -17.05 -22.25
CA TYR A 53 0.97 -17.73 -23.51
C TYR A 53 1.94 -18.89 -23.76
N ALA A 54 1.45 -19.95 -24.39
CA ALA A 54 2.31 -21.04 -24.84
C ALA A 54 3.27 -20.53 -25.95
N PRO A 55 4.48 -21.08 -26.04
CA PRO A 55 5.46 -20.67 -27.05
C PRO A 55 4.89 -20.70 -28.47
N GLY A 56 5.06 -19.61 -29.22
CA GLY A 56 4.60 -19.49 -30.61
C GLY A 56 3.13 -19.10 -30.79
N THR A 57 2.35 -18.93 -29.72
CA THR A 57 0.89 -18.74 -29.84
C THR A 57 0.44 -17.29 -29.81
N LEU A 58 1.30 -16.36 -29.44
CA LEU A 58 0.95 -14.94 -29.31
C LEU A 58 1.05 -14.16 -30.64
N GLN A 59 1.88 -14.63 -31.55
CA GLN A 59 2.04 -13.98 -32.86
C GLN A 59 0.74 -14.07 -33.69
N GLY A 60 0.36 -12.98 -34.32
CA GLY A 60 -0.87 -12.87 -35.12
C GLY A 60 -2.12 -12.54 -34.30
N ARG A 61 -2.03 -12.44 -32.97
CA ARG A 61 -3.15 -12.06 -32.10
C ARG A 61 -3.33 -10.56 -32.00
N LEU A 62 -4.56 -10.14 -31.75
CA LEU A 62 -4.89 -8.76 -31.37
C LEU A 62 -4.36 -8.47 -29.97
N THR A 63 -3.77 -7.31 -29.79
CA THR A 63 -3.29 -6.86 -28.47
C THR A 63 -4.41 -6.66 -27.44
N GLU A 64 -5.69 -6.56 -27.88
CA GLU A 64 -6.87 -6.42 -27.03
C GLU A 64 -6.94 -7.51 -25.93
N GLU A 65 -6.52 -8.74 -26.26
CA GLU A 65 -6.55 -9.87 -25.32
C GLU A 65 -5.71 -9.64 -24.04
N MET A 66 -4.71 -8.76 -24.10
CA MET A 66 -3.82 -8.44 -22.97
C MET A 66 -4.31 -7.25 -22.12
N TYR A 67 -5.42 -6.61 -22.48
CA TYR A 67 -5.99 -5.49 -21.72
C TYR A 67 -7.03 -5.99 -20.72
N VAL A 68 -7.26 -5.20 -19.65
CA VAL A 68 -8.22 -5.54 -18.60
C VAL A 68 -9.63 -5.65 -19.21
N ASP A 69 -9.98 -4.66 -20.05
CA ASP A 69 -11.23 -4.62 -20.79
C ASP A 69 -11.07 -3.86 -22.12
N ARG A 70 -12.15 -3.81 -22.90
CA ARG A 70 -12.16 -3.17 -24.21
C ARG A 70 -12.05 -1.65 -24.14
N GLU A 71 -12.60 -1.03 -23.11
CA GLU A 71 -12.52 0.42 -22.93
C GLU A 71 -11.08 0.87 -22.68
N ASP A 72 -10.37 0.14 -21.83
CA ASP A 72 -8.95 0.32 -21.54
C ASP A 72 -8.07 0.12 -22.79
N PHE A 73 -8.39 -0.89 -23.61
CA PHE A 73 -7.74 -1.10 -24.90
C PHE A 73 -7.92 0.09 -25.87
N LEU A 74 -9.15 0.62 -25.99
CA LEU A 74 -9.45 1.74 -26.86
C LEU A 74 -8.83 3.05 -26.36
N ALA A 75 -8.88 3.30 -25.05
CA ALA A 75 -8.25 4.47 -24.42
C ALA A 75 -6.75 4.49 -24.66
N PHE A 76 -6.07 3.38 -24.38
CA PHE A 76 -4.65 3.24 -24.66
C PHE A 76 -4.31 3.51 -26.13
N GLY A 77 -5.14 3.00 -27.05
CA GLY A 77 -4.94 3.23 -28.47
C GLY A 77 -4.96 4.70 -28.85
N ARG A 78 -5.94 5.45 -28.35
CA ARG A 78 -6.02 6.89 -28.61
C ARG A 78 -4.80 7.64 -28.07
N ASP A 79 -4.44 7.37 -26.80
CA ASP A 79 -3.40 8.13 -26.10
C ASP A 79 -2.00 7.78 -26.60
N ALA A 80 -1.69 6.48 -26.68
CA ALA A 80 -0.36 6.03 -27.05
C ALA A 80 -0.02 6.37 -28.51
N TYR A 81 -0.91 6.07 -29.45
CA TYR A 81 -0.62 6.34 -30.86
C TYR A 81 -0.62 7.83 -31.21
N ALA A 82 -1.37 8.66 -30.46
CA ALA A 82 -1.27 10.11 -30.60
C ALA A 82 0.14 10.60 -30.23
N VAL A 83 0.73 10.10 -29.15
CA VAL A 83 2.11 10.43 -28.74
C VAL A 83 3.12 9.90 -29.76
N LEU A 84 2.99 8.62 -30.14
CA LEU A 84 3.89 8.00 -31.11
C LEU A 84 3.90 8.70 -32.48
N ALA A 85 2.75 9.24 -32.93
CA ALA A 85 2.64 9.97 -34.17
C ALA A 85 3.44 11.29 -34.19
N THR A 86 3.77 11.85 -33.03
CA THR A 86 4.68 13.00 -32.91
C THR A 86 6.16 12.64 -32.99
N GLY A 87 6.50 11.34 -33.08
CA GLY A 87 7.87 10.82 -33.02
C GLY A 87 8.42 10.70 -31.59
N GLN A 88 7.60 10.93 -30.58
CA GLN A 88 7.99 10.77 -29.19
C GLN A 88 7.83 9.32 -28.71
N HIS A 89 8.57 8.97 -27.67
CA HIS A 89 8.42 7.68 -26.98
C HIS A 89 7.20 7.75 -26.06
N TYR A 90 6.42 6.68 -26.03
CA TYR A 90 5.33 6.51 -25.08
C TYR A 90 5.78 5.64 -23.93
N ARG A 91 5.45 6.03 -22.68
CA ARG A 91 5.70 5.21 -21.48
C ARG A 91 4.56 5.33 -20.50
N GLN A 92 4.09 4.19 -20.01
CA GLN A 92 3.05 4.11 -18.98
C GLN A 92 3.16 2.83 -18.17
N GLN A 93 2.98 2.92 -16.84
CA GLN A 93 2.71 1.77 -15.99
C GLN A 93 1.21 1.54 -15.94
N ARG A 94 0.78 0.31 -16.23
CA ARG A 94 -0.65 -0.02 -16.30
C ARG A 94 -0.93 -1.45 -15.89
N ARG A 95 -2.19 -1.72 -15.54
CA ARG A 95 -2.66 -3.08 -15.33
C ARG A 95 -2.97 -3.73 -16.66
N MET A 96 -2.51 -4.95 -16.85
CA MET A 96 -2.79 -5.77 -18.02
C MET A 96 -3.21 -7.17 -17.58
N ARG A 97 -3.79 -7.96 -18.49
CA ARG A 97 -4.36 -9.27 -18.21
C ARG A 97 -3.53 -10.37 -18.89
N LYS A 98 -3.13 -11.38 -18.09
CA LYS A 98 -2.56 -12.63 -18.61
C LYS A 98 -3.64 -13.50 -19.26
N VAL A 99 -3.24 -14.48 -20.06
CA VAL A 99 -4.16 -15.47 -20.66
C VAL A 99 -4.99 -16.24 -19.62
N THR A 100 -4.48 -16.38 -18.40
CA THR A 100 -5.16 -17.01 -17.25
C THR A 100 -6.27 -16.15 -16.65
N GLY A 101 -6.38 -14.87 -17.04
CA GLY A 101 -7.25 -13.86 -16.42
C GLY A 101 -6.61 -13.09 -15.27
N GLU A 102 -5.42 -13.48 -14.81
CA GLU A 102 -4.68 -12.76 -13.78
C GLU A 102 -4.32 -11.33 -14.22
N ILE A 103 -4.50 -10.36 -13.33
CA ILE A 103 -4.15 -8.96 -13.57
C ILE A 103 -2.75 -8.68 -13.02
N VAL A 104 -1.90 -8.11 -13.86
CA VAL A 104 -0.50 -7.79 -13.56
C VAL A 104 -0.19 -6.34 -13.89
N TRP A 105 0.81 -5.77 -13.23
CA TRP A 105 1.34 -4.45 -13.55
C TRP A 105 2.45 -4.56 -14.59
N ILE A 106 2.28 -3.87 -15.72
CA ILE A 106 3.26 -3.84 -16.79
C ILE A 106 3.77 -2.39 -16.99
N ASP A 107 5.09 -2.22 -17.02
CA ASP A 107 5.73 -1.00 -17.54
C ASP A 107 5.84 -1.12 -19.06
N VAL A 108 5.04 -0.33 -19.77
CA VAL A 108 4.92 -0.36 -21.23
C VAL A 108 5.67 0.81 -21.82
N ASN A 109 6.62 0.53 -22.72
CA ASN A 109 7.35 1.52 -23.48
C ASN A 109 7.15 1.27 -24.97
N GLY A 110 6.79 2.29 -25.72
CA GLY A 110 6.50 2.19 -27.15
C GLY A 110 7.26 3.22 -27.98
N VAL A 111 7.64 2.80 -29.19
CA VAL A 111 8.22 3.68 -30.22
C VAL A 111 7.63 3.33 -31.59
N LEU A 112 7.49 4.33 -32.46
CA LEU A 112 7.09 4.13 -33.85
C LEU A 112 8.34 3.77 -34.68
N LEU A 113 8.26 2.70 -35.47
CA LEU A 113 9.34 2.32 -36.38
C LEU A 113 9.18 3.09 -37.71
N GLN A 114 10.26 3.73 -38.15
CA GLN A 114 10.23 4.52 -39.38
C GLN A 114 9.98 3.66 -40.62
N GLY A 115 9.07 4.07 -41.48
CA GLY A 115 8.87 3.50 -42.82
C GLY A 115 7.97 2.27 -42.94
N GLN A 116 7.42 1.69 -41.83
CA GLN A 116 6.65 0.46 -41.94
C GLN A 116 5.25 0.51 -41.28
N GLY A 117 4.85 1.63 -40.67
CA GLY A 117 3.58 1.72 -39.94
C GLY A 117 3.51 0.75 -38.73
N GLU A 118 4.67 0.28 -38.26
CA GLU A 118 4.84 -0.64 -37.15
C GLU A 118 5.30 0.11 -35.91
N SER A 119 4.91 -0.37 -34.74
CA SER A 119 5.40 0.10 -33.46
C SER A 119 6.15 -1.01 -32.72
N LEU A 120 7.19 -0.64 -31.99
CA LEU A 120 7.94 -1.54 -31.11
C LEU A 120 7.54 -1.24 -29.68
N TRP A 121 7.21 -2.29 -28.94
CA TRP A 121 6.78 -2.22 -27.55
C TRP A 121 7.68 -3.07 -26.68
N LEU A 122 8.16 -2.48 -25.59
CA LEU A 122 8.88 -3.16 -24.52
C LEU A 122 7.95 -3.22 -23.31
N MET A 123 7.79 -4.39 -22.74
CA MET A 123 6.87 -4.66 -21.63
C MET A 123 7.62 -5.43 -20.54
N GLN A 124 7.61 -4.88 -19.34
CA GLN A 124 8.22 -5.49 -18.17
C GLN A 124 7.15 -5.73 -17.11
N ASP A 125 7.09 -6.94 -16.58
CA ASP A 125 6.26 -7.25 -15.41
C ASP A 125 6.88 -6.61 -14.17
N ILE A 126 6.19 -5.64 -13.60
CA ILE A 126 6.58 -4.91 -12.39
C ILE A 126 5.67 -5.25 -11.20
N THR A 127 4.89 -6.31 -11.29
CA THR A 127 3.92 -6.70 -10.26
C THR A 127 4.59 -6.95 -8.93
N ALA A 128 5.66 -7.72 -8.91
CA ALA A 128 6.43 -7.97 -7.69
C ALA A 128 6.99 -6.68 -7.10
N MET A 129 7.51 -5.78 -7.93
CA MET A 129 8.01 -4.48 -7.48
C MET A 129 6.91 -3.63 -6.85
N LYS A 130 5.71 -3.58 -7.46
CA LYS A 130 4.55 -2.88 -6.90
C LYS A 130 4.10 -3.47 -5.57
N GLN A 131 4.04 -4.79 -5.47
CA GLN A 131 3.70 -5.49 -4.22
C GLN A 131 4.73 -5.21 -3.12
N TYR A 132 6.02 -5.24 -3.44
CA TYR A 132 7.06 -4.88 -2.48
C TYR A 132 6.95 -3.42 -2.04
N GLN A 133 6.66 -2.50 -2.96
CA GLN A 133 6.46 -1.10 -2.63
C GLN A 133 5.28 -0.92 -1.68
N GLU A 134 4.13 -1.54 -1.96
CA GLU A 134 2.94 -1.52 -1.10
C GLU A 134 3.22 -2.14 0.27
N GLN A 135 3.98 -3.23 0.33
CA GLN A 135 4.39 -3.85 1.59
C GLN A 135 5.31 -2.94 2.41
N VAL A 136 6.29 -2.30 1.77
CA VAL A 136 7.21 -1.36 2.44
C VAL A 136 6.43 -0.16 2.97
N GLU A 137 5.53 0.40 2.19
CA GLU A 137 4.66 1.49 2.61
C GLU A 137 3.77 1.06 3.78
N HIS A 138 3.18 -0.14 3.72
CA HIS A 138 2.36 -0.66 4.81
C HIS A 138 3.18 -0.83 6.11
N ILE A 139 4.37 -1.41 6.05
CA ILE A 139 5.27 -1.58 7.20
C ILE A 139 5.73 -0.21 7.74
N ALA A 140 5.98 0.77 6.87
CA ALA A 140 6.40 2.10 7.28
C ALA A 140 5.31 2.88 8.02
N PHE A 141 4.02 2.61 7.74
CA PHE A 141 2.88 3.39 8.23
C PHE A 141 1.98 2.65 9.22
N HIS A 142 2.17 1.34 9.41
CA HIS A 142 1.35 0.53 10.32
C HIS A 142 2.20 -0.17 11.39
N ASP A 143 1.59 -0.43 12.53
CA ASP A 143 2.17 -1.27 13.58
C ASP A 143 2.14 -2.74 13.16
N ALA A 144 3.29 -3.40 13.20
CA ALA A 144 3.44 -4.77 12.68
C ALA A 144 2.58 -5.81 13.44
N LEU A 145 2.28 -5.56 14.71
CA LEU A 145 1.52 -6.49 15.56
C LEU A 145 0.02 -6.34 15.37
N THR A 146 -0.49 -5.10 15.47
CA THR A 146 -1.93 -4.80 15.49
C THR A 146 -2.49 -4.40 14.15
N GLN A 147 -1.62 -4.10 13.18
CA GLN A 147 -1.95 -3.57 11.84
C GLN A 147 -2.67 -2.21 11.87
N LEU A 148 -2.73 -1.56 13.03
CA LEU A 148 -3.23 -0.20 13.14
C LEU A 148 -2.21 0.81 12.59
N PRO A 149 -2.64 2.01 12.20
CA PRO A 149 -1.77 3.14 11.99
C PRO A 149 -0.72 3.28 13.10
N ASN A 150 0.55 3.44 12.71
CA ASN A 150 1.62 3.72 13.65
C ASN A 150 1.72 5.24 13.94
N ARG A 151 2.70 5.63 14.75
CA ARG A 151 2.96 7.04 15.11
C ARG A 151 3.13 7.94 13.87
N LEU A 152 3.76 7.45 12.81
CA LEU A 152 4.02 8.24 11.61
C LEU A 152 2.73 8.52 10.82
N LEU A 153 1.92 7.49 10.57
CA LEU A 153 0.65 7.65 9.88
C LEU A 153 -0.34 8.47 10.71
N LEU A 154 -0.33 8.29 12.04
CA LEU A 154 -1.15 9.11 12.94
C LEU A 154 -0.82 10.60 12.79
N ALA A 155 0.47 10.97 12.78
CA ALA A 155 0.89 12.38 12.64
C ALA A 155 0.45 12.99 11.30
N ASP A 156 0.52 12.23 10.21
CA ASP A 156 0.03 12.65 8.90
C ASP A 156 -1.49 12.88 8.93
N ARG A 157 -2.27 11.93 9.46
CA ARG A 157 -3.74 12.05 9.59
C ARG A 157 -4.15 13.19 10.50
N MET A 158 -3.42 13.46 11.57
CA MET A 158 -3.65 14.64 12.42
C MET A 158 -3.49 15.92 11.61
N THR A 159 -2.42 16.05 10.83
CA THR A 159 -2.19 17.23 9.98
C THR A 159 -3.36 17.46 9.01
N GLN A 160 -3.83 16.41 8.36
CA GLN A 160 -4.97 16.48 7.45
C GLN A 160 -6.27 16.84 8.18
N ALA A 161 -6.49 16.26 9.37
CA ALA A 161 -7.68 16.52 10.19
C ALA A 161 -7.71 17.97 10.68
N PHE A 162 -6.58 18.56 11.08
CA PHE A 162 -6.49 19.98 11.50
C PHE A 162 -6.83 20.90 10.34
N ALA A 163 -6.24 20.68 9.16
CA ALA A 163 -6.55 21.50 8.00
C ALA A 163 -8.03 21.42 7.56
N LEU A 164 -8.67 20.26 7.76
CA LEU A 164 -10.10 20.10 7.52
C LEU A 164 -10.92 20.81 8.58
N SER A 165 -10.55 20.66 9.86
CA SER A 165 -11.19 21.28 11.03
C SER A 165 -11.25 22.81 10.89
N ASP A 166 -10.13 23.44 10.50
CA ASP A 166 -10.06 24.89 10.27
C ASP A 166 -11.04 25.36 9.18
N ARG A 167 -11.20 24.57 8.11
CA ARG A 167 -12.12 24.89 7.02
C ARG A 167 -13.60 24.70 7.40
N THR A 168 -13.90 23.69 8.22
CA THR A 168 -15.26 23.30 8.56
C THR A 168 -15.72 23.86 9.91
N GLN A 169 -14.83 24.57 10.62
CA GLN A 169 -15.09 25.13 11.95
C GLN A 169 -15.57 24.06 12.95
N THR A 170 -14.98 22.87 12.87
CA THR A 170 -15.18 21.76 13.80
C THR A 170 -13.93 21.58 14.66
N GLN A 171 -13.97 20.69 15.63
CA GLN A 171 -12.82 20.35 16.45
C GLN A 171 -12.29 18.96 16.09
N VAL A 172 -11.05 18.67 16.53
CA VAL A 172 -10.46 17.33 16.49
C VAL A 172 -10.10 16.94 17.91
N ALA A 173 -10.50 15.74 18.35
CA ALA A 173 -10.08 15.21 19.63
C ALA A 173 -9.00 14.15 19.47
N VAL A 174 -7.96 14.26 20.28
CA VAL A 174 -6.89 13.26 20.43
C VAL A 174 -7.07 12.59 21.79
N CYS A 175 -7.37 11.30 21.78
CA CYS A 175 -7.56 10.51 23.00
C CYS A 175 -6.40 9.50 23.11
N TYR A 176 -5.60 9.64 24.16
CA TYR A 176 -4.43 8.82 24.42
C TYR A 176 -4.78 7.75 25.45
N PHE A 177 -4.51 6.47 25.15
CA PHE A 177 -4.84 5.32 25.98
C PHE A 177 -3.58 4.56 26.38
N ASP A 178 -3.56 4.09 27.60
CA ASP A 178 -2.56 3.15 28.13
C ASP A 178 -3.26 2.01 28.87
N LEU A 179 -2.94 0.75 28.53
CA LEU A 179 -3.62 -0.41 29.07
C LEU A 179 -3.19 -0.71 30.52
N ASN A 180 -4.15 -0.69 31.43
CA ASN A 180 -3.94 -1.11 32.79
C ASN A 180 -3.91 -2.65 32.90
N GLY A 181 -2.94 -3.17 33.65
CA GLY A 181 -2.82 -4.60 33.91
C GLY A 181 -2.16 -5.39 32.76
N PHE A 182 -1.62 -4.72 31.73
CA PHE A 182 -0.95 -5.41 30.61
C PHE A 182 0.37 -6.08 31.03
N LYS A 183 1.22 -5.39 31.80
CA LYS A 183 2.48 -5.97 32.29
C LYS A 183 2.28 -7.24 33.11
N PRO A 184 1.39 -7.31 34.11
CA PRO A 184 1.06 -8.55 34.80
C PRO A 184 0.61 -9.72 33.93
N ILE A 185 -0.05 -9.44 32.80
CA ILE A 185 -0.45 -10.47 31.82
C ILE A 185 0.80 -11.05 31.16
N ASN A 186 1.72 -10.18 30.68
CA ASN A 186 3.00 -10.63 30.14
C ASN A 186 3.80 -11.45 31.14
N ASP A 187 3.92 -10.97 32.36
CA ASP A 187 4.69 -11.64 33.41
C ASP A 187 4.11 -13.02 33.78
N ARG A 188 2.78 -13.18 33.69
CA ARG A 188 2.09 -14.43 34.05
C ARG A 188 1.94 -15.42 32.91
N TYR A 189 1.68 -14.93 31.69
CA TYR A 189 1.28 -15.78 30.57
C TYR A 189 2.25 -15.74 29.39
N GLY A 190 3.30 -14.92 29.49
CA GLY A 190 4.29 -14.71 28.43
C GLY A 190 3.89 -13.65 27.40
N HIS A 191 4.88 -13.19 26.65
CA HIS A 191 4.71 -12.11 25.65
C HIS A 191 3.74 -12.48 24.53
N ASP A 192 3.71 -13.74 24.09
CA ASP A 192 2.79 -14.19 23.05
C ASP A 192 1.32 -13.94 23.42
N MET A 193 0.97 -14.12 24.70
CA MET A 193 -0.38 -13.86 25.19
C MET A 193 -0.65 -12.35 25.33
N GLY A 194 0.37 -11.58 25.72
CA GLY A 194 0.28 -10.11 25.67
C GLY A 194 0.06 -9.57 24.25
N ASP A 195 0.74 -10.15 23.29
CA ASP A 195 0.55 -9.80 21.88
C ASP A 195 -0.90 -10.06 21.40
N GLU A 196 -1.52 -11.16 21.83
CA GLU A 196 -2.93 -11.44 21.54
C GLU A 196 -3.86 -10.41 22.22
N VAL A 197 -3.57 -9.98 23.45
CA VAL A 197 -4.31 -8.90 24.10
C VAL A 197 -4.22 -7.61 23.30
N LEU A 198 -3.03 -7.23 22.83
CA LEU A 198 -2.84 -6.02 22.02
C LEU A 198 -3.58 -6.11 20.69
N LYS A 199 -3.52 -7.24 19.99
CA LYS A 199 -4.27 -7.45 18.73
C LYS A 199 -5.78 -7.33 18.92
N ILE A 200 -6.31 -7.96 19.98
CA ILE A 200 -7.74 -7.92 20.28
C ILE A 200 -8.16 -6.50 20.67
N THR A 201 -7.37 -5.81 21.48
CA THR A 201 -7.62 -4.41 21.87
C THR A 201 -7.62 -3.51 20.63
N GLY A 202 -6.61 -3.63 19.76
CA GLY A 202 -6.53 -2.86 18.52
C GLY A 202 -7.75 -3.05 17.62
N ARG A 203 -8.22 -4.30 17.46
CA ARG A 203 -9.43 -4.60 16.69
C ARG A 203 -10.68 -3.97 17.32
N ARG A 204 -10.85 -4.08 18.64
CA ARG A 204 -11.97 -3.47 19.37
C ARG A 204 -12.00 -1.95 19.19
N LEU A 205 -10.84 -1.30 19.27
CA LEU A 205 -10.72 0.14 19.01
C LEU A 205 -11.17 0.49 17.59
N LEU A 206 -10.71 -0.27 16.60
CA LEU A 206 -11.05 -0.04 15.20
C LEU A 206 -12.56 -0.20 14.93
N GLU A 207 -13.23 -1.13 15.61
CA GLU A 207 -14.67 -1.35 15.48
C GLU A 207 -15.53 -0.22 16.09
N GLN A 208 -14.96 0.60 16.99
CA GLN A 208 -15.67 1.69 17.64
C GLN A 208 -15.52 3.05 16.95
N VAL A 209 -14.61 3.17 15.98
CA VAL A 209 -14.36 4.41 15.25
C VAL A 209 -15.12 4.47 13.92
N ARG A 210 -15.45 5.69 13.49
CA ARG A 210 -16.09 5.95 12.19
C ARG A 210 -15.03 5.94 11.08
N GLY A 211 -15.45 5.87 9.82
CA GLY A 211 -14.52 5.81 8.68
C GLY A 211 -13.52 6.98 8.57
N ASN A 212 -13.87 8.15 9.11
CA ASN A 212 -13.00 9.33 9.11
C ASN A 212 -12.13 9.46 10.37
N ASP A 213 -12.42 8.67 11.40
CA ASP A 213 -11.62 8.63 12.63
C ASP A 213 -10.42 7.71 12.46
N THR A 214 -9.47 7.77 13.37
CA THR A 214 -8.28 6.90 13.32
C THR A 214 -8.04 6.27 14.68
N ALA A 215 -7.92 4.94 14.72
CA ALA A 215 -7.31 4.22 15.82
C ALA A 215 -5.85 3.93 15.46
N ALA A 216 -4.91 4.23 16.33
CA ALA A 216 -3.47 4.04 16.11
C ALA A 216 -2.82 3.36 17.33
N ARG A 217 -1.73 2.63 17.12
CA ARG A 217 -0.85 2.16 18.18
C ARG A 217 0.50 2.84 18.03
N ILE A 218 0.98 3.47 19.11
CA ILE A 218 2.20 4.29 19.07
C ILE A 218 3.40 3.61 19.74
N GLY A 219 3.18 2.53 20.47
CA GLY A 219 4.22 1.68 21.05
C GLY A 219 3.73 0.95 22.30
N GLY A 220 4.36 -0.17 22.66
CA GLY A 220 4.00 -0.90 23.88
C GLY A 220 2.51 -1.20 24.01
N ASP A 221 1.89 -0.75 25.09
CA ASP A 221 0.47 -0.82 25.42
C ASP A 221 -0.28 0.51 25.20
N GLU A 222 0.32 1.43 24.43
CA GLU A 222 -0.22 2.78 24.17
C GLU A 222 -0.95 2.85 22.83
N PHE A 223 -2.20 3.32 22.89
CA PHE A 223 -3.06 3.55 21.72
C PHE A 223 -3.54 5.00 21.67
N VAL A 224 -3.89 5.46 20.48
CA VAL A 224 -4.45 6.80 20.27
C VAL A 224 -5.68 6.70 19.38
N LEU A 225 -6.74 7.40 19.76
CA LEU A 225 -7.86 7.70 18.87
C LEU A 225 -7.81 9.16 18.45
N LEU A 226 -7.95 9.37 17.14
CA LEU A 226 -8.15 10.68 16.54
C LEU A 226 -9.61 10.74 16.08
N LEU A 227 -10.40 11.55 16.77
CA LEU A 227 -11.82 11.78 16.44
C LEU A 227 -11.94 13.09 15.67
N THR A 228 -12.51 13.02 14.48
CA THR A 228 -12.59 14.15 13.55
C THR A 228 -13.99 14.75 13.50
N ALA A 229 -14.08 15.99 13.02
CA ALA A 229 -15.35 16.71 12.84
C ALA A 229 -16.21 16.77 14.11
N VAL A 230 -15.59 16.87 15.27
CA VAL A 230 -16.25 17.01 16.57
C VAL A 230 -16.95 18.37 16.65
N LYS A 231 -18.25 18.38 16.93
CA LYS A 231 -19.05 19.60 17.07
C LYS A 231 -19.37 19.93 18.52
N ASP A 232 -19.46 18.89 19.35
CA ASP A 232 -19.77 18.99 20.76
C ASP A 232 -18.83 18.10 21.57
N PRO A 233 -18.19 18.58 22.64
CA PRO A 233 -17.39 17.78 23.55
C PRO A 233 -18.11 16.51 24.05
N ALA A 234 -19.42 16.53 24.20
CA ALA A 234 -20.20 15.34 24.57
C ALA A 234 -20.09 14.18 23.57
N GLU A 235 -19.78 14.45 22.28
CA GLU A 235 -19.52 13.42 21.29
C GLU A 235 -18.25 12.62 21.62
N VAL A 236 -17.23 13.29 22.18
CA VAL A 236 -15.98 12.66 22.61
C VAL A 236 -16.26 11.74 23.80
N ASP A 237 -16.98 12.21 24.80
CA ASP A 237 -17.34 11.42 25.98
C ASP A 237 -18.14 10.16 25.61
N GLN A 238 -19.10 10.30 24.70
CA GLN A 238 -19.86 9.15 24.17
C GLN A 238 -18.97 8.14 23.42
N ALA A 239 -18.02 8.63 22.63
CA ALA A 239 -17.07 7.76 21.95
C ALA A 239 -16.18 7.03 22.95
N LEU A 240 -15.65 7.74 23.93
CA LEU A 240 -14.83 7.17 25.01
C LEU A 240 -15.59 6.11 25.82
N CYS A 241 -16.86 6.36 26.20
CA CYS A 241 -17.68 5.38 26.90
C CYS A 241 -17.81 4.06 26.10
N ARG A 242 -18.06 4.14 24.79
CA ARG A 242 -18.16 2.95 23.93
C ARG A 242 -16.83 2.21 23.84
N VAL A 243 -15.74 2.95 23.64
CA VAL A 243 -14.39 2.42 23.51
C VAL A 243 -13.95 1.72 24.80
N MET A 244 -14.12 2.36 25.94
CA MET A 244 -13.77 1.79 27.25
C MET A 244 -14.57 0.50 27.52
N ALA A 245 -15.88 0.53 27.27
CA ALA A 245 -16.73 -0.67 27.41
C ALA A 245 -16.28 -1.82 26.49
N ALA A 246 -15.78 -1.51 25.30
CA ALA A 246 -15.25 -2.53 24.39
C ALA A 246 -13.88 -3.09 24.84
N ILE A 247 -12.98 -2.24 25.33
CA ILE A 247 -11.68 -2.66 25.88
C ILE A 247 -11.86 -3.61 27.04
N GLU A 248 -12.77 -3.30 27.98
CA GLU A 248 -13.01 -4.05 29.21
C GLU A 248 -13.72 -5.40 29.03
N GLN A 249 -14.20 -5.71 27.83
CA GLN A 249 -14.77 -7.03 27.55
C GLN A 249 -13.75 -8.15 27.80
N PRO A 250 -14.18 -9.30 28.32
CA PRO A 250 -13.29 -10.43 28.51
C PRO A 250 -12.55 -10.82 27.25
N ILE A 251 -11.29 -11.19 27.38
CA ILE A 251 -10.42 -11.67 26.30
C ILE A 251 -10.14 -13.14 26.57
N ASP A 252 -10.61 -14.03 25.71
CA ASP A 252 -10.27 -15.44 25.74
C ASP A 252 -8.93 -15.67 25.03
N LEU A 253 -7.93 -16.11 25.78
CA LEU A 253 -6.60 -16.44 25.29
C LEU A 253 -6.45 -17.94 24.94
N GLY A 254 -7.55 -18.70 24.95
CA GLY A 254 -7.55 -20.14 24.72
C GLY A 254 -7.14 -20.95 25.94
N GLY A 255 -7.44 -22.26 25.89
CA GLY A 255 -7.15 -23.18 27.01
C GLY A 255 -7.85 -22.84 28.33
N GLY A 256 -9.02 -22.19 28.29
CA GLY A 256 -9.78 -21.78 29.47
C GLY A 256 -9.23 -20.54 30.19
N ARG A 257 -8.32 -19.80 29.54
CA ARG A 257 -7.71 -18.59 30.10
C ARG A 257 -8.45 -17.35 29.63
N VAL A 258 -9.14 -16.69 30.52
CA VAL A 258 -9.84 -15.44 30.25
C VAL A 258 -9.18 -14.33 31.06
N VAL A 259 -8.81 -13.24 30.39
CA VAL A 259 -8.24 -12.04 31.02
C VAL A 259 -9.13 -10.83 30.77
N ARG A 260 -8.95 -9.80 31.57
CA ARG A 260 -9.55 -8.49 31.37
C ARG A 260 -8.47 -7.43 31.49
N VAL A 261 -8.55 -6.43 30.64
CA VAL A 261 -7.75 -5.21 30.72
C VAL A 261 -8.70 -4.01 30.82
N SER A 262 -8.23 -2.94 31.41
CA SER A 262 -8.86 -1.61 31.31
C SER A 262 -7.85 -0.65 30.70
N ALA A 263 -8.23 0.59 30.48
CA ALA A 263 -7.30 1.59 30.02
C ALA A 263 -7.44 2.87 30.86
N ALA A 264 -6.36 3.61 31.05
CA ALA A 264 -6.40 5.01 31.39
C ALA A 264 -6.51 5.82 30.09
N VAL A 265 -7.23 6.93 30.13
CA VAL A 265 -7.42 7.77 28.93
C VAL A 265 -7.25 9.25 29.29
N GLY A 266 -6.55 9.98 28.42
CA GLY A 266 -6.48 11.44 28.45
C GLY A 266 -6.88 12.01 27.11
N THR A 267 -7.51 13.18 27.12
CA THR A 267 -8.05 13.82 25.93
C THR A 267 -7.52 15.24 25.76
N ALA A 268 -7.17 15.60 24.52
CA ALA A 268 -6.83 16.95 24.10
C ALA A 268 -7.62 17.35 22.86
N LEU A 269 -8.05 18.61 22.78
CA LEU A 269 -8.86 19.15 21.68
C LEU A 269 -8.08 20.19 20.87
N TYR A 270 -8.05 20.00 19.56
CA TYR A 270 -7.59 21.01 18.61
C TYR A 270 -8.71 22.01 18.33
N PRO A 271 -8.43 23.32 18.28
CA PRO A 271 -7.13 23.97 18.51
C PRO A 271 -6.88 24.39 19.97
N ARG A 272 -7.78 24.06 20.91
CA ARG A 272 -7.80 24.54 22.29
C ARG A 272 -6.55 24.18 23.10
N ASP A 273 -6.11 22.92 23.02
CA ASP A 273 -5.06 22.34 23.87
C ASP A 273 -3.71 22.22 23.14
N GLY A 274 -3.67 22.65 21.87
CA GLY A 274 -2.48 22.66 21.02
C GLY A 274 -2.82 22.84 19.55
N THR A 275 -1.85 23.23 18.75
CA THR A 275 -1.99 23.47 17.30
C THR A 275 -1.13 22.53 16.45
N THR A 276 -0.29 21.73 17.08
CA THR A 276 0.56 20.73 16.43
C THR A 276 0.26 19.32 16.95
N SER A 277 0.56 18.31 16.16
CA SER A 277 0.42 16.90 16.57
C SER A 277 1.21 16.59 17.85
N PHE A 278 2.40 17.16 17.98
CA PHE A 278 3.26 16.98 19.15
C PHE A 278 2.62 17.58 20.42
N GLU A 279 2.11 18.81 20.35
CA GLU A 279 1.47 19.48 21.48
C GLU A 279 0.24 18.72 21.96
N LEU A 280 -0.63 18.29 21.04
CA LEU A 280 -1.86 17.59 21.38
C LEU A 280 -1.61 16.18 21.94
N LEU A 281 -0.68 15.43 21.36
CA LEU A 281 -0.29 14.13 21.92
C LEU A 281 0.27 14.28 23.33
N ARG A 282 1.12 15.29 23.55
CA ARG A 282 1.67 15.59 24.87
C ARG A 282 0.59 16.01 25.87
N ALA A 283 -0.36 16.85 25.46
CA ALA A 283 -1.45 17.31 26.32
C ALA A 283 -2.37 16.13 26.71
N ALA A 284 -2.70 15.25 25.75
CA ALA A 284 -3.50 14.06 26.01
C ALA A 284 -2.77 13.06 26.93
N ASP A 285 -1.47 12.81 26.71
CA ASP A 285 -0.64 11.98 27.59
C ASP A 285 -0.58 12.52 29.02
N GLN A 286 -0.36 13.82 29.20
CA GLN A 286 -0.37 14.46 30.51
C GLN A 286 -1.73 14.32 31.22
N ALA A 287 -2.84 14.47 30.50
CA ALA A 287 -4.18 14.27 31.04
C ALA A 287 -4.41 12.81 31.47
N MET A 288 -3.96 11.84 30.67
CA MET A 288 -4.02 10.43 31.00
C MET A 288 -3.22 10.09 32.27
N TYR A 289 -2.03 10.65 32.41
CA TYR A 289 -1.18 10.38 33.57
C TYR A 289 -1.79 10.95 34.87
N ALA A 290 -2.49 12.08 34.81
CA ALA A 290 -3.22 12.63 35.94
C ALA A 290 -4.37 11.72 36.39
N ASP A 291 -5.08 11.12 35.45
CA ASP A 291 -6.17 10.16 35.71
C ASP A 291 -5.65 8.86 36.37
N LYS A 292 -4.50 8.33 35.90
CA LYS A 292 -3.84 7.17 36.56
C LYS A 292 -3.53 7.39 38.03
N GLY A 293 -3.15 8.62 38.41
CA GLY A 293 -2.86 8.99 39.78
C GLY A 293 -4.08 8.91 40.70
N HIS A 294 -5.27 9.19 40.19
CA HIS A 294 -6.53 9.18 40.96
C HIS A 294 -7.07 7.75 41.16
N VAL A 295 -6.97 6.90 40.13
CA VAL A 295 -7.45 5.50 40.21
C VAL A 295 -6.61 4.65 41.19
N SER A 296 -5.33 4.97 41.39
CA SER A 296 -4.46 4.26 42.34
C SER A 296 -4.81 4.54 43.79
N VAL A 297 -5.40 5.68 44.10
CA VAL A 297 -5.78 6.07 45.49
C VAL A 297 -7.10 5.43 45.90
N GLU A 298 -8.06 5.29 44.99
CA GLU A 298 -9.36 4.68 45.32
C GLU A 298 -9.34 3.14 45.49
N ARG A 299 -8.32 2.45 44.96
CA ARG A 299 -8.14 0.98 45.15
C ARG A 299 -7.34 0.62 46.39
N SER A 300 -6.87 1.58 47.18
CA SER A 300 -6.08 1.38 48.41
C SER A 300 -6.88 1.69 49.67
N LEU A 301 -8.19 1.90 49.59
CA LEU A 301 -9.15 2.01 50.67
C LEU A 301 -10.17 0.87 50.59
#